data_bce0948580452d217fa1fe9a10a9645b
#
_entry.id   bce0948580452d217fa1fe9a10a9645b
#
_cell.length_a   1.000
_cell.length_b   1.000
_cell.length_c   1.000
_cell.angle_alpha   90.00
_cell.angle_beta   90.00
_cell.angle_gamma   90.00
#
_symmetry.space_group_name_H-M   'P 1'
#
loop_
_entity.id
_entity.type
_entity.pdbx_description
1 polymer ?
#
loop_
_entity_poly.entity_id
_entity_poly.type
_entity_poly.pdbx_seq_one_letter_code
_entity_poly.pdbx_strand_id
1 'polypeptide(L)'
;MNKMLSSLLLIFTIGCGDIFLPYEPTEPEVNVWELPVTVELDPRLDIDNNGYYHLDVNNESWQTLHRLSGHVYRDGEPLEVFKVYWMSSHYWYMGDTLGYIINRYLNNEGVYVSVDTSYVIGFDGMEVPTINGASYSNSDGEINTMFAPVRTMESDTVTVTMYYYNYDYELIQESFYIVLD
;
A
#
# COMPACT_ATOMS: atom_id res chain seq x y z
N MET A 1 56.47 -81.74 -13.78
CA MET A 1 55.99 -80.87 -12.67
C MET A 1 55.70 -79.52 -13.21
N ASN A 2 54.54 -79.29 -13.77
CA ASN A 2 54.13 -77.93 -14.26
C ASN A 2 52.81 -77.61 -13.65
N LYS A 3 52.78 -76.65 -12.82
CA LYS A 3 51.60 -76.10 -12.23
C LYS A 3 50.98 -75.06 -13.22
N MET A 4 49.85 -75.47 -13.83
CA MET A 4 48.98 -74.48 -14.57
C MET A 4 48.28 -73.60 -13.59
N LEU A 5 48.58 -72.31 -13.68
CA LEU A 5 47.90 -71.25 -12.96
C LEU A 5 46.69 -70.89 -13.78
N SER A 6 45.50 -71.26 -13.29
CA SER A 6 44.23 -70.88 -13.94
C SER A 6 43.84 -69.44 -13.50
N SER A 7 43.97 -68.52 -14.43
CA SER A 7 43.57 -67.14 -14.21
C SER A 7 42.08 -66.99 -14.41
N LEU A 8 41.34 -66.83 -13.31
CA LEU A 8 39.92 -66.56 -13.31
C LEU A 8 39.69 -65.09 -13.62
N LEU A 9 39.28 -64.80 -14.84
CA LEU A 9 38.91 -63.47 -15.27
C LEU A 9 37.50 -63.17 -14.78
N LEU A 10 37.39 -62.33 -13.73
CA LEU A 10 36.12 -61.87 -13.23
C LEU A 10 35.68 -60.64 -14.08
N ILE A 11 34.72 -60.87 -14.98
CA ILE A 11 34.08 -59.77 -15.75
C ILE A 11 33.03 -59.14 -14.87
N PHE A 12 33.34 -57.94 -14.31
CA PHE A 12 32.32 -57.11 -13.72
C PHE A 12 31.50 -56.46 -14.84
N THR A 13 30.34 -56.96 -15.10
CA THR A 13 29.30 -56.22 -15.87
C THR A 13 28.79 -55.13 -14.97
N ILE A 14 29.26 -53.93 -15.18
CA ILE A 14 28.63 -52.72 -14.61
C ILE A 14 27.30 -52.53 -15.38
N GLY A 15 26.23 -53.07 -14.83
CA GLY A 15 24.88 -52.75 -15.30
C GLY A 15 24.66 -51.25 -15.01
N CYS A 16 24.62 -50.43 -16.05
CA CYS A 16 23.96 -49.13 -15.96
C CYS A 16 22.46 -49.38 -15.72
N GLY A 17 22.12 -49.63 -14.47
CA GLY A 17 20.72 -49.49 -14.05
C GLY A 17 20.44 -48.00 -13.99
N ASP A 18 19.63 -47.52 -14.91
CA ASP A 18 18.99 -46.23 -14.74
C ASP A 18 18.24 -46.30 -13.41
N ILE A 19 18.78 -45.60 -12.40
CA ILE A 19 18.06 -45.37 -11.16
C ILE A 19 16.93 -44.43 -11.55
N PHE A 20 15.77 -45.01 -11.86
CA PHE A 20 14.52 -44.28 -11.89
C PHE A 20 14.29 -43.80 -10.46
N LEU A 21 14.83 -42.58 -10.14
CA LEU A 21 14.32 -41.87 -9.00
C LEU A 21 12.84 -41.64 -9.25
N PRO A 22 11.96 -42.01 -8.30
CA PRO A 22 10.56 -41.66 -8.46
C PRO A 22 10.47 -40.16 -8.72
N TYR A 23 9.85 -39.78 -9.82
CA TYR A 23 9.52 -38.41 -10.12
C TYR A 23 8.59 -37.95 -9.00
N GLU A 24 9.11 -37.24 -8.02
CA GLU A 24 8.27 -36.51 -7.09
C GLU A 24 7.65 -35.40 -7.92
N PRO A 25 6.30 -35.39 -8.04
CA PRO A 25 5.65 -34.28 -8.72
C PRO A 25 6.07 -33.01 -7.96
N THR A 26 6.85 -32.16 -8.60
CA THR A 26 7.11 -30.81 -8.09
C THR A 26 5.74 -30.16 -7.93
N GLU A 27 5.43 -29.74 -6.71
CA GLU A 27 4.25 -28.90 -6.50
C GLU A 27 4.30 -27.77 -7.52
N PRO A 28 3.16 -27.44 -8.15
CA PRO A 28 3.12 -26.36 -9.12
C PRO A 28 3.69 -25.10 -8.46
N GLU A 29 4.68 -24.49 -9.09
CA GLU A 29 5.21 -23.22 -8.59
C GLU A 29 4.05 -22.22 -8.53
N VAL A 30 3.71 -21.80 -7.31
CA VAL A 30 2.69 -20.78 -7.10
C VAL A 30 3.21 -19.47 -7.71
N ASN A 31 2.47 -18.95 -8.67
CA ASN A 31 2.78 -17.64 -9.22
C ASN A 31 2.50 -16.59 -8.14
N VAL A 32 3.55 -16.05 -7.54
CA VAL A 32 3.45 -15.08 -6.44
C VAL A 32 2.59 -13.87 -6.81
N TRP A 33 2.53 -13.52 -8.09
CA TRP A 33 1.73 -12.39 -8.56
C TRP A 33 0.21 -12.65 -8.52
N GLU A 34 -0.21 -13.90 -8.54
CA GLU A 34 -1.62 -14.33 -8.48
C GLU A 34 -2.14 -14.42 -7.03
N LEU A 35 -1.25 -14.31 -6.03
CA LEU A 35 -1.66 -14.32 -4.65
C LEU A 35 -2.48 -13.07 -4.29
N PRO A 36 -3.50 -13.23 -3.43
CA PRO A 36 -4.38 -12.15 -3.07
C PRO A 36 -3.63 -11.01 -2.38
N VAL A 37 -3.95 -9.79 -2.79
CA VAL A 37 -3.49 -8.57 -2.12
C VAL A 37 -4.60 -8.10 -1.19
N THR A 38 -4.25 -7.78 0.05
CA THR A 38 -5.13 -7.19 1.04
C THR A 38 -4.58 -5.85 1.49
N VAL A 39 -5.48 -4.91 1.77
CA VAL A 39 -5.13 -3.62 2.36
C VAL A 39 -5.90 -3.47 3.66
N GLU A 40 -5.17 -3.24 4.73
CA GLU A 40 -5.72 -2.97 6.06
C GLU A 40 -5.57 -1.47 6.36
N LEU A 41 -6.68 -0.80 6.60
CA LEU A 41 -6.68 0.62 6.93
C LEU A 41 -6.49 0.85 8.42
N ASP A 42 -5.60 1.76 8.76
CA ASP A 42 -5.40 2.30 10.10
C ASP A 42 -5.34 3.84 9.99
N PRO A 43 -6.48 4.52 9.96
CA PRO A 43 -6.51 5.98 9.83
C PRO A 43 -5.91 6.72 11.02
N ARG A 44 -5.64 6.03 12.13
CA ARG A 44 -5.15 6.61 13.41
C ARG A 44 -6.07 7.70 13.95
N LEU A 45 -7.36 7.47 13.82
CA LEU A 45 -8.43 8.31 14.31
C LEU A 45 -9.30 7.52 15.27
N ASP A 46 -9.93 8.21 16.20
CA ASP A 46 -10.93 7.59 17.06
C ASP A 46 -12.15 7.17 16.23
N ILE A 47 -12.72 6.01 16.57
CA ILE A 47 -13.88 5.46 15.87
C ILE A 47 -15.06 5.38 16.85
N ASP A 48 -16.23 5.82 16.42
CA ASP A 48 -17.46 5.74 17.22
C ASP A 48 -18.15 4.36 17.10
N ASN A 49 -19.24 4.18 17.85
CA ASN A 49 -20.00 2.94 17.84
C ASN A 49 -20.72 2.66 16.50
N ASN A 50 -20.84 3.65 15.61
CA ASN A 50 -21.44 3.53 14.30
C ASN A 50 -20.40 3.23 13.21
N GLY A 51 -19.12 3.20 13.56
CA GLY A 51 -18.02 2.97 12.64
C GLY A 51 -17.53 4.23 11.92
N TYR A 52 -17.84 5.42 12.43
CA TYR A 52 -17.34 6.68 11.89
C TYR A 52 -16.09 7.11 12.63
N TYR A 53 -15.08 7.51 11.87
CA TYR A 53 -13.88 8.13 12.41
C TYR A 53 -14.14 9.60 12.74
N HIS A 54 -13.41 10.14 13.72
CA HIS A 54 -13.54 11.51 14.16
C HIS A 54 -12.24 12.27 14.01
N LEU A 55 -12.29 13.44 13.41
CA LEU A 55 -11.15 14.35 13.25
C LEU A 55 -11.52 15.74 13.74
N ASP A 56 -10.85 16.18 14.80
CA ASP A 56 -10.95 17.55 15.29
C ASP A 56 -10.29 18.51 14.28
N VAL A 57 -11.09 19.37 13.67
CA VAL A 57 -10.62 20.43 12.77
C VAL A 57 -10.18 21.60 13.61
N ASN A 58 -8.87 21.83 13.68
CA ASN A 58 -8.29 22.86 14.53
C ASN A 58 -8.90 24.25 14.29
N ASN A 59 -9.61 24.73 15.29
CA ASN A 59 -10.28 26.03 15.27
C ASN A 59 -9.32 27.24 15.22
N GLU A 60 -8.05 27.06 15.59
CA GLU A 60 -7.04 28.11 15.57
C GLU A 60 -6.34 28.23 14.21
N SER A 61 -6.35 27.15 13.43
CA SER A 61 -5.86 27.13 12.05
C SER A 61 -7.02 26.83 11.11
N TRP A 62 -6.99 27.42 9.94
CA TRP A 62 -8.07 27.18 8.98
C TRP A 62 -7.90 25.90 8.16
N GLN A 63 -6.86 25.14 8.43
CA GLN A 63 -6.61 23.85 7.80
C GLN A 63 -5.97 22.86 8.76
N THR A 64 -6.53 21.68 8.83
CA THR A 64 -5.96 20.53 9.53
C THR A 64 -5.29 19.60 8.52
N LEU A 65 -4.09 19.15 8.84
CA LEU A 65 -3.39 18.11 8.09
C LEU A 65 -3.34 16.84 8.91
N HIS A 66 -3.95 15.77 8.41
CA HIS A 66 -3.93 14.48 9.05
C HIS A 66 -3.36 13.41 8.12
N ARG A 67 -2.55 12.50 8.66
CA ARG A 67 -2.02 11.37 7.91
C ARG A 67 -2.93 10.17 8.10
N LEU A 68 -3.53 9.72 7.01
CA LEU A 68 -4.21 8.43 6.98
C LEU A 68 -3.20 7.35 6.59
N SER A 69 -3.19 6.26 7.33
CA SER A 69 -2.26 5.14 7.15
C SER A 69 -3.00 3.85 6.88
N GLY A 70 -2.27 2.86 6.39
CA GLY A 70 -2.71 1.49 6.23
C GLY A 70 -1.53 0.60 5.87
N HIS A 71 -1.78 -0.67 5.71
CA HIS A 71 -0.77 -1.66 5.34
C HIS A 71 -1.26 -2.51 4.17
N VAL A 72 -0.35 -2.85 3.29
CA VAL A 72 -0.60 -3.72 2.14
C VAL A 72 0.15 -5.01 2.32
N TYR A 73 -0.56 -6.11 2.15
CA TYR A 73 -0.01 -7.44 2.25
C TYR A 73 -0.29 -8.24 0.98
N ARG A 74 0.60 -9.17 0.66
CA ARG A 74 0.36 -10.24 -0.30
C ARG A 74 0.55 -11.56 0.40
N ASP A 75 -0.53 -12.36 0.48
CA ASP A 75 -0.53 -13.63 1.22
C ASP A 75 -0.04 -13.49 2.67
N GLY A 76 -0.39 -12.38 3.32
CA GLY A 76 0.01 -12.07 4.70
C GLY A 76 1.40 -11.46 4.87
N GLU A 77 2.21 -11.36 3.81
CA GLU A 77 3.53 -10.73 3.85
C GLU A 77 3.46 -9.27 3.37
N PRO A 78 4.21 -8.35 3.99
CA PRO A 78 4.25 -6.96 3.55
C PRO A 78 4.61 -6.82 2.07
N LEU A 79 3.86 -6.01 1.35
CA LEU A 79 4.07 -5.79 -0.08
C LEU A 79 4.63 -4.39 -0.32
N GLU A 80 5.86 -4.32 -0.82
CA GLU A 80 6.53 -3.07 -1.19
C GLU A 80 6.13 -2.58 -2.59
N VAL A 81 6.16 -1.25 -2.78
CA VAL A 81 5.94 -0.55 -4.06
C VAL A 81 4.56 -0.86 -4.66
N PHE A 82 3.58 -1.15 -3.84
CA PHE A 82 2.20 -1.31 -4.30
C PHE A 82 1.47 0.02 -4.30
N LYS A 83 0.79 0.33 -5.39
CA LYS A 83 0.09 1.60 -5.57
C LYS A 83 -1.35 1.51 -5.13
N VAL A 84 -1.74 2.40 -4.23
CA VAL A 84 -3.10 2.59 -3.76
C VAL A 84 -3.56 4.00 -4.12
N TYR A 85 -4.79 4.12 -4.56
CA TYR A 85 -5.44 5.38 -4.90
C TYR A 85 -6.41 5.80 -3.82
N TRP A 86 -6.59 7.11 -3.70
CA TRP A 86 -7.45 7.72 -2.70
C TRP A 86 -8.36 8.77 -3.33
N MET A 87 -9.58 8.82 -2.86
CA MET A 87 -10.57 9.82 -3.25
C MET A 87 -11.27 10.34 -2.00
N SER A 88 -11.71 11.58 -2.07
CA SER A 88 -12.50 12.23 -1.03
C SER A 88 -13.77 12.81 -1.65
N SER A 89 -14.84 12.82 -0.88
CA SER A 89 -16.10 13.50 -1.29
C SER A 89 -16.01 15.03 -1.19
N HIS A 90 -14.96 15.57 -0.55
CA HIS A 90 -14.79 16.98 -0.31
C HIS A 90 -13.60 17.55 -1.06
N TYR A 91 -13.77 18.77 -1.54
CA TYR A 91 -12.80 19.47 -2.37
C TYR A 91 -12.60 20.90 -1.87
N TRP A 92 -11.41 21.42 -2.08
CA TRP A 92 -11.18 22.85 -2.01
C TRP A 92 -11.58 23.48 -3.34
N TYR A 93 -12.27 24.60 -3.25
CA TYR A 93 -12.50 25.43 -4.41
C TYR A 93 -11.38 26.45 -4.51
N MET A 94 -10.59 26.36 -5.57
CA MET A 94 -9.54 27.33 -5.84
C MET A 94 -10.16 28.52 -6.58
N GLY A 95 -10.17 29.69 -5.93
CA GLY A 95 -10.78 30.92 -6.46
C GLY A 95 -11.29 31.79 -5.32
N ASP A 96 -12.06 31.22 -4.40
CA ASP A 96 -12.59 31.93 -3.23
C ASP A 96 -11.89 31.53 -1.92
N THR A 97 -11.11 30.46 -1.92
CA THR A 97 -10.43 29.92 -0.75
C THR A 97 -8.94 29.83 -1.01
N LEU A 98 -8.16 30.43 -0.13
CA LEU A 98 -6.72 30.30 -0.17
C LEU A 98 -6.33 28.87 0.19
N GLY A 99 -5.80 28.14 -0.78
CA GLY A 99 -5.20 26.82 -0.55
C GLY A 99 -3.76 26.97 -0.05
N TYR A 100 -3.30 26.04 0.80
CA TYR A 100 -1.88 25.96 1.16
C TYR A 100 -1.18 24.92 0.32
N ILE A 101 0.00 25.24 -0.18
CA ILE A 101 0.99 24.23 -0.51
C ILE A 101 1.99 24.20 0.63
N ILE A 102 2.11 23.06 1.28
CA ILE A 102 3.17 22.80 2.23
C ILE A 102 4.31 22.16 1.47
N ASN A 103 5.36 22.95 1.22
CA ASN A 103 6.59 22.42 0.66
C ASN A 103 7.30 21.60 1.73
N ARG A 104 7.51 20.31 1.45
CA ARG A 104 8.18 19.37 2.34
C ARG A 104 9.37 18.77 1.64
N TYR A 105 10.40 18.49 2.40
CA TYR A 105 11.47 17.60 1.97
C TYR A 105 11.65 16.47 2.99
N LEU A 106 12.12 15.33 2.51
CA LEU A 106 12.51 14.24 3.35
C LEU A 106 13.93 14.52 3.88
N ASN A 107 14.08 14.61 5.20
CA ASN A 107 15.40 14.79 5.79
C ASN A 107 16.19 13.47 5.81
N ASN A 108 17.44 13.52 6.25
CA ASN A 108 18.32 12.35 6.32
C ASN A 108 17.85 11.26 7.32
N GLU A 109 16.87 11.57 8.14
CA GLU A 109 16.26 10.66 9.13
C GLU A 109 14.97 10.04 8.61
N GLY A 110 14.60 10.29 7.35
CA GLY A 110 13.36 9.78 6.76
C GLY A 110 12.10 10.52 7.24
N VAL A 111 12.24 11.70 7.84
CA VAL A 111 11.14 12.51 8.33
C VAL A 111 10.84 13.64 7.34
N TYR A 112 9.56 13.81 7.01
CA TYR A 112 9.14 14.97 6.22
C TYR A 112 9.17 16.26 7.05
N VAL A 113 9.99 17.19 6.62
CA VAL A 113 10.12 18.51 7.24
C VAL A 113 9.44 19.54 6.36
N SER A 114 8.52 20.31 6.94
CA SER A 114 7.92 21.46 6.25
C SER A 114 8.93 22.61 6.16
N VAL A 115 9.17 23.07 4.95
CA VAL A 115 10.14 24.17 4.68
C VAL A 115 9.44 25.50 4.53
N ASP A 116 8.25 25.46 3.90
CA ASP A 116 7.50 26.66 3.58
C ASP A 116 6.01 26.34 3.48
N THR A 117 5.20 27.33 3.83
CA THR A 117 3.75 27.29 3.64
C THR A 117 3.40 28.42 2.71
N SER A 118 3.29 28.15 1.43
CA SER A 118 2.90 29.17 0.47
C SER A 118 1.40 29.13 0.19
N TYR A 119 0.81 30.31 0.13
CA TYR A 119 -0.56 30.46 -0.36
C TYR A 119 -0.55 30.28 -1.87
N VAL A 120 -1.35 29.36 -2.37
CA VAL A 120 -1.61 29.27 -3.81
C VAL A 120 -2.94 29.95 -4.07
N ILE A 121 -2.90 31.03 -4.79
CA ILE A 121 -4.10 31.57 -5.44
C ILE A 121 -4.37 30.63 -6.59
N GLY A 122 -5.43 29.83 -6.45
CA GLY A 122 -5.79 28.88 -7.46
C GLY A 122 -6.41 29.51 -8.70
N PHE A 123 -6.48 28.71 -9.74
CA PHE A 123 -7.22 29.08 -10.95
C PHE A 123 -8.73 29.00 -10.64
N ASP A 124 -9.49 30.00 -11.01
CA ASP A 124 -10.94 30.04 -10.85
C ASP A 124 -11.60 28.73 -11.31
N GLY A 125 -12.37 28.12 -10.42
CA GLY A 125 -13.18 26.94 -10.72
C GLY A 125 -12.44 25.60 -10.66
N MET A 126 -11.19 25.53 -10.21
CA MET A 126 -10.54 24.25 -9.97
C MET A 126 -10.92 23.66 -8.60
N GLU A 127 -11.40 22.42 -8.65
CA GLU A 127 -11.62 21.62 -7.45
C GLU A 127 -10.34 20.83 -7.14
N VAL A 128 -9.85 20.93 -5.91
CA VAL A 128 -8.70 20.19 -5.41
C VAL A 128 -9.18 19.24 -4.33
N PRO A 129 -9.01 17.92 -4.49
CA PRO A 129 -9.42 16.97 -3.47
C PRO A 129 -8.75 17.25 -2.12
N THR A 130 -9.48 17.05 -1.02
CA THR A 130 -8.92 17.19 0.33
C THR A 130 -7.95 16.08 0.70
N ILE A 131 -7.71 15.12 -0.19
CA ILE A 131 -6.81 13.98 0.01
C ILE A 131 -5.84 13.84 -1.16
N ASN A 132 -4.61 13.39 -0.89
CA ASN A 132 -3.67 13.04 -1.95
C ASN A 132 -4.16 11.83 -2.74
N GLY A 133 -4.13 11.93 -4.07
CA GLY A 133 -4.77 10.96 -4.96
C GLY A 133 -4.09 9.58 -5.04
N ALA A 134 -2.87 9.41 -4.55
CA ALA A 134 -2.18 8.12 -4.58
C ALA A 134 -1.05 8.04 -3.54
N SER A 135 -0.77 6.81 -3.10
CA SER A 135 0.39 6.46 -2.29
C SER A 135 1.00 5.14 -2.75
N TYR A 136 2.25 4.89 -2.34
CA TYR A 136 2.94 3.64 -2.57
C TYR A 136 3.36 3.06 -1.23
N SER A 137 3.25 1.73 -1.09
CA SER A 137 3.71 1.06 0.10
C SER A 137 5.25 1.04 0.18
N ASN A 138 5.76 1.14 1.40
CA ASN A 138 7.17 0.99 1.71
C ASN A 138 7.55 -0.49 1.93
N SER A 139 8.79 -0.77 2.36
CA SER A 139 9.30 -2.12 2.64
C SER A 139 8.52 -2.87 3.73
N ASP A 140 7.85 -2.15 4.61
CA ASP A 140 7.02 -2.72 5.69
C ASP A 140 5.55 -2.86 5.26
N GLY A 141 5.25 -2.59 3.99
CA GLY A 141 3.89 -2.58 3.44
C GLY A 141 3.08 -1.34 3.81
N GLU A 142 3.64 -0.39 4.56
CA GLU A 142 2.90 0.79 5.01
C GLU A 142 2.60 1.74 3.85
N ILE A 143 1.33 2.16 3.75
CA ILE A 143 0.86 3.22 2.87
C ILE A 143 0.45 4.43 3.69
N ASN A 144 0.68 5.62 3.13
CA ASN A 144 0.32 6.87 3.77
C ASN A 144 -0.24 7.84 2.75
N THR A 145 -1.32 8.52 3.13
CA THR A 145 -1.85 9.67 2.38
C THR A 145 -2.11 10.83 3.32
N MET A 146 -2.15 12.04 2.76
CA MET A 146 -2.47 13.24 3.54
C MET A 146 -3.90 13.64 3.27
N PHE A 147 -4.66 13.74 4.34
CA PHE A 147 -6.01 14.28 4.36
C PHE A 147 -5.98 15.68 4.97
N ALA A 148 -6.55 16.64 4.28
CA ALA A 148 -6.43 18.06 4.61
C ALA A 148 -7.77 18.79 4.50
N PRO A 149 -8.73 18.53 5.38
CA PRO A 149 -9.97 19.27 5.44
C PRO A 149 -9.69 20.72 5.88
N VAL A 150 -10.58 21.62 5.53
CA VAL A 150 -10.53 23.01 5.96
C VAL A 150 -11.62 23.28 6.99
N ARG A 151 -11.39 24.30 7.83
CA ARG A 151 -12.29 24.66 8.93
C ARG A 151 -13.74 24.89 8.50
N THR A 152 -14.00 25.37 7.28
CA THR A 152 -15.35 25.55 6.77
C THR A 152 -16.12 24.26 6.54
N MET A 153 -15.44 23.10 6.65
CA MET A 153 -16.02 21.77 6.58
C MET A 153 -16.34 21.20 7.98
N GLU A 154 -16.15 21.97 9.06
CA GLU A 154 -16.54 21.59 10.41
C GLU A 154 -18.02 21.17 10.43
N SER A 155 -18.33 20.10 11.10
CA SER A 155 -19.63 19.41 11.14
C SER A 155 -20.02 18.63 9.87
N ASP A 156 -19.18 18.59 8.85
CA ASP A 156 -19.40 17.73 7.69
C ASP A 156 -18.92 16.28 7.95
N THR A 157 -19.48 15.36 7.16
CA THR A 157 -18.97 13.98 7.12
C THR A 157 -18.35 13.72 5.76
N VAL A 158 -17.05 13.47 5.76
CA VAL A 158 -16.28 13.20 4.56
C VAL A 158 -16.26 11.70 4.28
N THR A 159 -16.61 11.31 3.07
CA THR A 159 -16.36 9.95 2.59
C THR A 159 -14.98 9.89 1.97
N VAL A 160 -14.13 9.02 2.51
CA VAL A 160 -12.84 8.68 1.91
C VAL A 160 -12.94 7.31 1.29
N THR A 161 -12.55 7.20 0.04
CA THR A 161 -12.52 5.93 -0.70
C THR A 161 -11.07 5.60 -1.05
N MET A 162 -10.64 4.44 -0.64
CA MET A 162 -9.39 3.82 -1.04
C MET A 162 -9.69 2.79 -2.12
N TYR A 163 -8.87 2.71 -3.17
CA TYR A 163 -9.02 1.69 -4.20
C TYR A 163 -7.70 1.29 -4.82
N TYR A 164 -7.65 0.08 -5.34
CA TYR A 164 -6.52 -0.47 -6.08
C TYR A 164 -7.01 -1.48 -7.12
N TYR A 165 -6.12 -1.89 -8.00
CA TYR A 165 -6.38 -2.96 -8.98
C TYR A 165 -5.63 -4.22 -8.54
N ASN A 166 -6.36 -5.35 -8.47
CA ASN A 166 -5.75 -6.63 -8.24
C ASN A 166 -5.00 -7.15 -9.49
N TYR A 167 -4.45 -8.37 -9.42
CA TYR A 167 -3.73 -8.96 -10.53
C TYR A 167 -4.60 -9.13 -11.81
N ASP A 168 -5.88 -9.41 -11.65
CA ASP A 168 -6.83 -9.59 -12.74
C ASP A 168 -7.39 -8.26 -13.29
N TYR A 169 -6.81 -7.14 -12.86
CA TYR A 169 -7.27 -5.78 -13.17
C TYR A 169 -8.69 -5.45 -12.68
N GLU A 170 -9.18 -6.19 -11.69
CA GLU A 170 -10.42 -5.86 -11.04
C GLU A 170 -10.21 -4.73 -10.03
N LEU A 171 -11.16 -3.81 -10.01
CA LEU A 171 -11.17 -2.71 -9.05
C LEU A 171 -11.64 -3.21 -7.68
N ILE A 172 -10.76 -3.11 -6.70
CA ILE A 172 -11.09 -3.32 -5.29
C ILE A 172 -11.18 -1.97 -4.63
N GLN A 173 -12.27 -1.70 -3.91
CA GLN A 173 -12.46 -0.43 -3.23
C GLN A 173 -13.10 -0.61 -1.86
N GLU A 174 -12.69 0.26 -0.95
CA GLU A 174 -13.24 0.38 0.39
C GLU A 174 -13.48 1.86 0.71
N SER A 175 -14.60 2.14 1.39
CA SER A 175 -14.95 3.50 1.80
C SER A 175 -15.18 3.56 3.29
N PHE A 176 -14.74 4.63 3.91
CA PHE A 176 -14.97 4.93 5.30
C PHE A 176 -15.34 6.42 5.48
N TYR A 177 -15.85 6.75 6.64
CA TYR A 177 -16.43 8.05 6.92
C TYR A 177 -15.63 8.74 8.02
N ILE A 178 -15.33 10.02 7.80
CA ILE A 178 -14.66 10.88 8.79
C ILE A 178 -15.59 12.04 9.10
N VAL A 179 -16.01 12.13 10.36
CA VAL A 179 -16.74 13.28 10.90
C VAL A 179 -15.71 14.34 11.27
N LEU A 180 -15.96 15.56 10.84
CA LEU A 180 -15.11 16.71 11.12
C LEU A 180 -15.71 17.47 12.29
N ASP A 181 -15.10 17.35 13.49
CA ASP A 181 -15.56 17.96 14.75
C ASP A 181 -14.94 19.34 14.99
#